data_139f29ffc008db482e870c75c19c10fb
#
_entry.id   139f29ffc008db482e870c75c19c10fb
#
_cell.length_a   1.000
_cell.length_b   1.000
_cell.length_c   1.000
_cell.angle_alpha   90.00
_cell.angle_beta   90.00
_cell.angle_gamma   90.00
#
_symmetry.space_group_name_H-M   'P 1'
#
loop_
_entity.id
_entity.type
_entity.pdbx_description
1 polymer ?
#
loop_
_entity_poly.entity_id
_entity_poly.type
_entity_poly.pdbx_seq_one_letter_code
_entity_poly.pdbx_strand_id
1 'polypeptide(L)'
;MDPRARQWFDAATSAAEDWPLEHVLAGKQRTGTRISVVIPARDEEATIADVVGGIRTDLVEGAGLVDELIVMDSLSTDATAERAASAGAKVHSVADVLPEHGVRKGKGEALWKSLFVCSGDLVVFVDADLTEWGTHFVTALVGPMLADARVQLVKGFYDRVLEMDDGPTTQGGRVTELVARPVLALHWPQLSTVVQPLAGEWAARRAHMAALPVPVGYGVELATLIDTAERHGLDALAQVDLGRRAHKHQSVHDLGVMATEILAVAARR
;
A
#
# COMPACT_ATOMS: atom_id res chain seq x y z
N MET A 1 -1.06 -27.11 0.95
CA MET A 1 -1.32 -25.75 1.55
C MET A 1 -1.14 -25.87 3.06
N ASP A 2 -0.42 -24.97 3.68
CA ASP A 2 -0.26 -24.93 5.15
C ASP A 2 -1.64 -24.73 5.80
N PRO A 3 -2.05 -25.57 6.77
CA PRO A 3 -3.35 -25.43 7.44
C PRO A 3 -3.55 -24.08 8.13
N ARG A 4 -2.47 -23.48 8.67
CA ARG A 4 -2.50 -22.17 9.31
C ARG A 4 -2.79 -21.06 8.28
N ALA A 5 -2.23 -21.17 7.06
CA ALA A 5 -2.50 -20.23 5.97
C ALA A 5 -3.99 -20.24 5.60
N ARG A 6 -4.62 -21.44 5.54
CA ARG A 6 -6.05 -21.53 5.24
C ARG A 6 -6.91 -20.94 6.34
N GLN A 7 -6.62 -21.28 7.60
CA GLN A 7 -7.35 -20.74 8.74
C GLN A 7 -7.23 -19.20 8.79
N TRP A 8 -6.02 -18.67 8.56
CA TRP A 8 -5.80 -17.23 8.49
C TRP A 8 -6.60 -16.59 7.35
N PHE A 9 -6.58 -17.19 6.16
CA PHE A 9 -7.34 -16.66 5.03
C PHE A 9 -8.83 -16.53 5.35
N ASP A 10 -9.42 -17.56 5.92
CA ASP A 10 -10.84 -17.59 6.25
C ASP A 10 -11.20 -16.57 7.37
N ALA A 11 -10.26 -16.24 8.28
CA ALA A 11 -10.50 -15.36 9.42
C ALA A 11 -10.09 -13.89 9.18
N ALA A 12 -9.09 -13.64 8.34
CA ALA A 12 -8.45 -12.33 8.18
C ALA A 12 -8.61 -11.71 6.78
N THR A 13 -9.46 -12.33 5.93
CA THR A 13 -9.84 -11.80 4.61
C THR A 13 -11.25 -11.22 4.70
N SER A 14 -11.39 -9.98 4.22
CA SER A 14 -12.69 -9.29 4.13
C SER A 14 -12.82 -8.61 2.77
N ALA A 15 -14.00 -8.09 2.47
CA ALA A 15 -14.27 -7.26 1.30
C ALA A 15 -14.44 -5.78 1.70
N ALA A 16 -14.33 -4.87 0.75
CA ALA A 16 -14.49 -3.43 1.00
C ALA A 16 -15.88 -3.11 1.57
N GLU A 17 -16.90 -3.85 1.17
CA GLU A 17 -18.27 -3.70 1.64
C GLU A 17 -18.46 -4.02 3.13
N ASP A 18 -17.56 -4.80 3.72
CA ASP A 18 -17.57 -5.10 5.16
C ASP A 18 -17.15 -3.88 6.01
N TRP A 19 -16.55 -2.87 5.36
CA TRP A 19 -16.00 -1.66 5.99
C TRP A 19 -16.67 -0.38 5.49
N PRO A 20 -18.01 -0.23 5.65
CA PRO A 20 -18.70 0.99 5.27
C PRO A 20 -18.17 2.16 6.08
N LEU A 21 -18.14 3.34 5.46
CA LEU A 21 -17.55 4.57 6.02
C LEU A 21 -18.05 4.86 7.45
N GLU A 22 -19.33 4.67 7.71
CA GLU A 22 -19.92 4.89 9.04
C GLU A 22 -19.32 4.00 10.13
N HIS A 23 -19.05 2.71 9.83
CA HIS A 23 -18.41 1.79 10.78
C HIS A 23 -16.97 2.18 11.05
N VAL A 24 -16.25 2.61 10.00
CA VAL A 24 -14.85 3.05 10.10
C VAL A 24 -14.75 4.34 10.90
N LEU A 25 -15.66 5.31 10.69
CA LEU A 25 -15.73 6.54 11.48
C LEU A 25 -16.04 6.27 12.96
N ALA A 26 -16.99 5.39 13.24
CA ALA A 26 -17.26 4.96 14.61
C ALA A 26 -16.05 4.30 15.27
N GLY A 27 -15.31 3.48 14.52
CA GLY A 27 -14.04 2.88 14.94
C GLY A 27 -13.00 3.93 15.26
N LYS A 28 -12.79 4.90 14.37
CA LYS A 28 -11.86 6.02 14.57
C LYS A 28 -12.19 6.82 15.83
N GLN A 29 -13.46 7.19 15.99
CA GLN A 29 -13.92 7.94 17.17
C GLN A 29 -13.69 7.16 18.47
N ARG A 30 -14.02 5.87 18.49
CA ARG A 30 -13.83 5.00 19.66
C ARG A 30 -12.37 4.88 20.08
N THR A 31 -11.45 4.79 19.11
CA THR A 31 -10.03 4.57 19.36
C THR A 31 -9.22 5.86 19.48
N GLY A 32 -9.74 7.00 19.03
CA GLY A 32 -9.01 8.26 18.93
C GLY A 32 -7.87 8.22 17.89
N THR A 33 -7.90 7.24 16.99
CA THR A 33 -6.82 6.99 16.01
C THR A 33 -6.76 8.08 14.96
N ARG A 34 -5.55 8.56 14.69
CA ARG A 34 -5.26 9.47 13.58
C ARG A 34 -4.79 8.70 12.35
N ILE A 35 -5.21 9.13 11.17
CA ILE A 35 -4.95 8.45 9.90
C ILE A 35 -4.25 9.41 8.94
N SER A 36 -3.06 9.02 8.48
CA SER A 36 -2.34 9.68 7.38
C SER A 36 -2.45 8.84 6.11
N VAL A 37 -2.81 9.47 5.00
CA VAL A 37 -2.69 8.85 3.67
C VAL A 37 -1.42 9.40 3.02
N VAL A 38 -0.58 8.48 2.52
CA VAL A 38 0.68 8.77 1.85
C VAL A 38 0.63 8.24 0.43
N ILE A 39 0.92 9.10 -0.53
CA ILE A 39 0.96 8.78 -1.95
C ILE A 39 2.41 8.97 -2.42
N PRO A 40 3.20 7.89 -2.61
CA PRO A 40 4.49 7.98 -3.26
C PRO A 40 4.28 8.25 -4.75
N ALA A 41 4.89 9.31 -5.28
CA ALA A 41 4.71 9.72 -6.66
C ALA A 41 6.03 9.97 -7.37
N ARG A 42 6.10 9.60 -8.66
CA ARG A 42 7.19 9.95 -9.56
C ARG A 42 6.69 9.98 -11.00
N ASP A 43 6.72 11.17 -11.61
CA ASP A 43 6.31 11.39 -12.99
C ASP A 43 4.87 10.88 -13.26
N GLU A 44 3.93 11.27 -12.37
CA GLU A 44 2.51 10.89 -12.38
C GLU A 44 1.57 12.10 -12.54
N GLU A 45 1.99 13.12 -13.31
CA GLU A 45 1.19 14.33 -13.50
C GLU A 45 -0.22 14.06 -14.07
N ALA A 46 -0.40 12.95 -14.79
CA ALA A 46 -1.66 12.62 -15.44
C ALA A 46 -2.76 12.21 -14.44
N THR A 47 -2.41 11.62 -13.30
CA THR A 47 -3.34 10.94 -12.39
C THR A 47 -3.34 11.53 -10.97
N ILE A 48 -2.23 12.11 -10.54
CA ILE A 48 -2.02 12.54 -9.16
C ILE A 48 -3.10 13.51 -8.65
N ALA A 49 -3.57 14.44 -9.50
CA ALA A 49 -4.57 15.41 -9.09
C ALA A 49 -5.92 14.77 -8.79
N ASP A 50 -6.33 13.77 -9.55
CA ASP A 50 -7.59 13.04 -9.36
C ASP A 50 -7.51 12.16 -8.10
N VAL A 51 -6.36 11.49 -7.87
CA VAL A 51 -6.16 10.68 -6.67
C VAL A 51 -6.17 11.54 -5.40
N VAL A 52 -5.43 12.63 -5.39
CA VAL A 52 -5.40 13.57 -4.26
C VAL A 52 -6.76 14.22 -4.04
N GLY A 53 -7.40 14.72 -5.12
CA GLY A 53 -8.68 15.42 -5.08
C GLY A 53 -9.82 14.55 -4.54
N GLY A 54 -9.88 13.27 -4.97
CA GLY A 54 -10.88 12.32 -4.49
C GLY A 54 -10.73 12.06 -2.99
N ILE A 55 -9.52 11.72 -2.52
CA ILE A 55 -9.27 11.48 -1.09
C ILE A 55 -9.56 12.74 -0.26
N ARG A 56 -9.12 13.90 -0.74
CA ARG A 56 -9.36 15.17 -0.04
C ARG A 56 -10.86 15.46 0.10
N THR A 57 -11.58 15.42 -1.01
CA THR A 57 -13.01 15.79 -1.02
C THR A 57 -13.84 14.84 -0.15
N ASP A 58 -13.66 13.53 -0.32
CA ASP A 58 -14.52 12.56 0.33
C ASP A 58 -14.10 12.28 1.78
N LEU A 59 -12.79 12.14 2.03
CA LEU A 59 -12.30 11.56 3.28
C LEU A 59 -11.65 12.58 4.23
N VAL A 60 -11.09 13.67 3.70
CA VAL A 60 -10.56 14.75 4.55
C VAL A 60 -11.67 15.75 4.88
N GLU A 61 -12.25 16.39 3.86
CA GLU A 61 -13.23 17.47 4.01
C GLU A 61 -14.67 16.93 4.26
N GLY A 62 -15.07 15.90 3.52
CA GLY A 62 -16.42 15.34 3.62
C GLY A 62 -16.64 14.55 4.90
N ALA A 63 -15.84 13.52 5.14
CA ALA A 63 -16.03 12.57 6.23
C ALA A 63 -15.17 12.86 7.48
N GLY A 64 -14.07 13.60 7.37
CA GLY A 64 -13.11 13.77 8.46
C GLY A 64 -12.42 12.48 8.89
N LEU A 65 -12.38 11.49 8.00
CA LEU A 65 -11.71 10.21 8.26
C LEU A 65 -10.18 10.36 8.22
N VAL A 66 -9.67 11.04 7.20
CA VAL A 66 -8.24 11.25 6.97
C VAL A 66 -7.81 12.55 7.62
N ASP A 67 -6.80 12.50 8.50
CA ASP A 67 -6.27 13.66 9.22
C ASP A 67 -5.13 14.35 8.45
N GLU A 68 -4.41 13.60 7.62
CA GLU A 68 -3.30 14.09 6.80
C GLU A 68 -3.28 13.42 5.43
N LEU A 69 -3.10 14.21 4.39
CA LEU A 69 -2.91 13.75 3.02
C LEU A 69 -1.57 14.26 2.51
N ILE A 70 -0.64 13.33 2.27
CA ILE A 70 0.76 13.61 1.97
C ILE A 70 1.12 12.98 0.63
N VAL A 71 1.81 13.73 -0.22
CA VAL A 71 2.47 13.22 -1.41
C VAL A 71 3.98 13.25 -1.18
N MET A 72 4.63 12.09 -1.35
CA MET A 72 6.09 11.96 -1.33
C MET A 72 6.61 11.98 -2.75
N ASP A 73 7.06 13.14 -3.19
CA ASP A 73 7.63 13.32 -4.54
C ASP A 73 9.04 12.75 -4.63
N SER A 74 9.20 11.74 -5.49
CA SER A 74 10.47 11.04 -5.72
C SER A 74 11.29 11.69 -6.86
N LEU A 75 11.47 13.00 -6.81
CA LEU A 75 12.18 13.80 -7.79
C LEU A 75 11.53 13.72 -9.18
N SER A 76 10.25 13.99 -9.27
CA SER A 76 9.52 14.11 -10.53
C SER A 76 10.11 15.21 -11.39
N THR A 77 10.10 14.99 -12.70
CA THR A 77 10.59 15.95 -13.71
C THR A 77 9.46 16.64 -14.47
N ASP A 78 8.22 16.17 -14.25
CA ASP A 78 6.98 16.70 -14.79
C ASP A 78 6.23 17.58 -13.75
N ALA A 79 4.96 17.91 -13.99
CA ALA A 79 4.14 18.72 -13.10
C ALA A 79 3.53 17.96 -11.90
N THR A 80 4.01 16.77 -11.55
CA THR A 80 3.44 15.92 -10.48
C THR A 80 3.32 16.67 -9.14
N ALA A 81 4.42 17.25 -8.66
CA ALA A 81 4.45 17.95 -7.37
C ALA A 81 3.53 19.17 -7.34
N GLU A 82 3.51 19.98 -8.41
CA GLU A 82 2.65 21.15 -8.55
C GLU A 82 1.16 20.76 -8.56
N ARG A 83 0.80 19.73 -9.33
CA ARG A 83 -0.59 19.25 -9.43
C ARG A 83 -1.08 18.64 -8.11
N ALA A 84 -0.22 17.89 -7.42
CA ALA A 84 -0.54 17.33 -6.09
C ALA A 84 -0.80 18.45 -5.06
N ALA A 85 0.06 19.47 -5.02
CA ALA A 85 -0.11 20.62 -4.13
C ALA A 85 -1.38 21.42 -4.45
N SER A 86 -1.65 21.66 -5.74
CA SER A 86 -2.86 22.35 -6.20
C SER A 86 -4.13 21.59 -5.88
N ALA A 87 -4.10 20.25 -5.88
CA ALA A 87 -5.21 19.40 -5.46
C ALA A 87 -5.37 19.35 -3.91
N GLY A 88 -4.40 19.88 -3.15
CA GLY A 88 -4.49 20.10 -1.71
C GLY A 88 -3.76 19.08 -0.84
N ALA A 89 -2.84 18.30 -1.38
CA ALA A 89 -1.93 17.48 -0.59
C ALA A 89 -0.78 18.33 0.00
N LYS A 90 -0.25 17.90 1.13
CA LYS A 90 1.07 18.33 1.58
C LYS A 90 2.13 17.58 0.78
N VAL A 91 2.90 18.29 -0.03
CA VAL A 91 3.94 17.68 -0.85
C VAL A 91 5.30 17.80 -0.18
N HIS A 92 6.00 16.68 -0.07
CA HIS A 92 7.38 16.61 0.41
C HIS A 92 8.26 15.97 -0.65
N SER A 93 9.37 16.63 -1.00
CA SER A 93 10.40 15.97 -1.81
C SER A 93 11.18 14.99 -0.95
N VAL A 94 11.47 13.80 -1.49
CA VAL A 94 12.35 12.84 -0.81
C VAL A 94 13.74 13.42 -0.54
N ALA A 95 14.18 14.45 -1.30
CA ALA A 95 15.44 15.12 -1.07
C ALA A 95 15.46 15.97 0.22
N ASP A 96 14.30 16.51 0.60
CA ASP A 96 14.18 17.42 1.74
C ASP A 96 13.96 16.69 3.07
N VAL A 97 13.54 15.42 3.02
CA VAL A 97 13.32 14.58 4.21
C VAL A 97 14.60 13.83 4.53
N LEU A 98 15.17 14.08 5.72
CA LEU A 98 16.42 13.49 6.18
C LEU A 98 17.56 13.64 5.13
N PRO A 99 17.91 14.87 4.74
CA PRO A 99 18.88 15.13 3.68
C PRO A 99 20.27 14.53 3.98
N GLU A 100 20.61 14.34 5.26
CA GLU A 100 21.86 13.69 5.71
C GLU A 100 21.99 12.23 5.27
N HIS A 101 20.86 11.54 5.00
CA HIS A 101 20.83 10.17 4.46
C HIS A 101 20.94 10.13 2.92
N GLY A 102 20.91 11.30 2.28
CA GLY A 102 20.93 11.42 0.82
C GLY A 102 19.61 10.97 0.18
N VAL A 103 19.66 10.73 -1.14
CA VAL A 103 18.52 10.23 -1.92
C VAL A 103 18.89 8.91 -2.57
N ARG A 104 18.04 7.91 -2.39
CA ARG A 104 18.16 6.60 -3.04
C ARG A 104 16.94 6.38 -3.93
N LYS A 105 17.16 5.81 -5.11
CA LYS A 105 16.08 5.55 -6.04
C LYS A 105 15.26 4.34 -5.60
N GLY A 106 13.94 4.48 -5.44
CA GLY A 106 13.03 3.38 -5.19
C GLY A 106 11.82 3.77 -4.34
N LYS A 107 10.73 3.02 -4.50
CA LYS A 107 9.46 3.26 -3.79
C LYS A 107 9.64 3.19 -2.27
N GLY A 108 10.41 2.21 -1.79
CA GLY A 108 10.63 2.00 -0.37
C GLY A 108 11.28 3.19 0.34
N GLU A 109 12.14 3.98 -0.34
CA GLU A 109 12.67 5.21 0.24
C GLU A 109 11.58 6.24 0.51
N ALA A 110 10.69 6.47 -0.45
CA ALA A 110 9.58 7.41 -0.28
C ALA A 110 8.68 6.96 0.88
N LEU A 111 8.36 5.67 0.98
CA LEU A 111 7.56 5.12 2.07
C LEU A 111 8.27 5.24 3.43
N TRP A 112 9.58 4.95 3.50
CA TRP A 112 10.36 5.11 4.73
C TRP A 112 10.43 6.57 5.17
N LYS A 113 10.77 7.47 4.26
CA LYS A 113 10.88 8.91 4.55
C LYS A 113 9.54 9.52 4.95
N SER A 114 8.42 9.02 4.43
CA SER A 114 7.09 9.50 4.81
C SER A 114 6.80 9.36 6.30
N LEU A 115 7.38 8.35 6.96
CA LEU A 115 7.19 8.12 8.41
C LEU A 115 7.72 9.26 9.28
N PHE A 116 8.61 10.10 8.75
CA PHE A 116 9.19 11.25 9.46
C PHE A 116 8.41 12.56 9.23
N VAL A 117 7.49 12.57 8.29
CA VAL A 117 6.65 13.74 7.97
C VAL A 117 5.18 13.53 8.24
N CYS A 118 4.73 12.28 8.42
CA CYS A 118 3.37 11.95 8.84
C CYS A 118 3.26 11.79 10.36
N SER A 119 2.09 12.12 10.92
CA SER A 119 1.83 12.05 12.37
C SER A 119 0.71 11.07 12.75
N GLY A 120 0.02 10.48 11.78
CA GLY A 120 -1.05 9.51 12.02
C GLY A 120 -0.55 8.25 12.73
N ASP A 121 -1.42 7.64 13.52
CA ASP A 121 -1.18 6.33 14.14
C ASP A 121 -1.22 5.21 13.10
N LEU A 122 -2.11 5.37 12.12
CA LEU A 122 -2.17 4.53 10.93
C LEU A 122 -1.67 5.31 9.72
N VAL A 123 -0.89 4.63 8.89
CA VAL A 123 -0.45 5.14 7.58
C VAL A 123 -1.02 4.24 6.50
N VAL A 124 -1.74 4.85 5.57
CA VAL A 124 -2.30 4.19 4.38
C VAL A 124 -1.47 4.61 3.19
N PHE A 125 -0.95 3.66 2.46
CA PHE A 125 -0.23 3.88 1.21
C PHE A 125 -1.17 3.64 0.03
N VAL A 126 -1.18 4.57 -0.91
CA VAL A 126 -2.00 4.53 -2.13
C VAL A 126 -1.11 4.92 -3.30
N ASP A 127 -1.12 4.15 -4.37
CA ASP A 127 -0.34 4.46 -5.57
C ASP A 127 -0.87 5.72 -6.27
N ALA A 128 0.00 6.45 -6.94
CA ALA A 128 -0.32 7.71 -7.63
C ALA A 128 -0.92 7.51 -9.03
N ASP A 129 -0.75 6.32 -9.64
CA ASP A 129 -1.12 6.00 -11.03
C ASP A 129 -2.52 5.36 -11.18
N LEU A 130 -3.39 5.52 -10.18
CA LEU A 130 -4.71 4.92 -10.17
C LEU A 130 -5.66 5.60 -11.17
N THR A 131 -6.34 4.81 -12.00
CA THR A 131 -7.34 5.28 -12.97
C THR A 131 -8.73 4.72 -12.72
N GLU A 132 -8.85 3.44 -12.35
CA GLU A 132 -10.11 2.84 -11.86
C GLU A 132 -9.91 2.50 -10.38
N TRP A 133 -10.48 3.33 -9.51
CA TRP A 133 -10.35 3.18 -8.06
C TRP A 133 -11.45 3.98 -7.36
N GLY A 134 -11.55 3.85 -6.04
CA GLY A 134 -12.46 4.66 -5.25
C GLY A 134 -11.92 4.91 -3.84
N THR A 135 -12.42 5.94 -3.18
CA THR A 135 -11.99 6.34 -1.83
C THR A 135 -12.29 5.27 -0.77
N HIS A 136 -13.16 4.29 -1.11
CA HIS A 136 -13.38 3.09 -0.30
C HIS A 136 -12.10 2.23 -0.10
N PHE A 137 -11.07 2.39 -0.94
CA PHE A 137 -9.78 1.72 -0.71
C PHE A 137 -9.19 2.11 0.66
N VAL A 138 -9.27 3.39 1.01
CA VAL A 138 -8.77 3.88 2.30
C VAL A 138 -9.60 3.35 3.46
N THR A 139 -10.95 3.41 3.36
CA THR A 139 -11.84 2.91 4.43
C THR A 139 -11.65 1.42 4.67
N ALA A 140 -11.57 0.64 3.59
CA ALA A 140 -11.38 -0.80 3.63
C ALA A 140 -10.03 -1.19 4.27
N LEU A 141 -8.95 -0.46 3.96
CA LEU A 141 -7.62 -0.76 4.51
C LEU A 141 -7.50 -0.41 6.00
N VAL A 142 -8.18 0.62 6.50
CA VAL A 142 -8.11 0.98 7.93
C VAL A 142 -9.12 0.24 8.78
N GLY A 143 -10.20 -0.28 8.20
CA GLY A 143 -11.27 -0.97 8.90
C GLY A 143 -10.81 -2.09 9.83
N PRO A 144 -10.07 -3.10 9.34
CA PRO A 144 -9.55 -4.19 10.19
C PRO A 144 -8.69 -3.70 11.35
N MET A 145 -7.89 -2.63 11.15
CA MET A 145 -6.99 -2.08 12.17
C MET A 145 -7.73 -1.31 13.25
N LEU A 146 -8.87 -0.70 12.93
CA LEU A 146 -9.75 -0.03 13.88
C LEU A 146 -10.63 -1.01 14.64
N ALA A 147 -10.91 -2.17 14.06
CA ALA A 147 -11.68 -3.25 14.69
C ALA A 147 -10.80 -4.09 15.64
N ASP A 148 -9.55 -4.36 15.28
CA ASP A 148 -8.64 -5.18 16.08
C ASP A 148 -7.27 -4.49 16.25
N ALA A 149 -6.93 -4.18 17.50
CA ALA A 149 -5.65 -3.54 17.84
C ALA A 149 -4.42 -4.43 17.58
N ARG A 150 -4.59 -5.75 17.43
CA ARG A 150 -3.51 -6.69 17.09
C ARG A 150 -3.05 -6.56 15.66
N VAL A 151 -3.95 -6.16 14.74
CA VAL A 151 -3.61 -5.99 13.32
C VAL A 151 -2.61 -4.86 13.15
N GLN A 152 -1.45 -5.19 12.60
CA GLN A 152 -0.33 -4.27 12.35
C GLN A 152 -0.19 -3.88 10.89
N LEU A 153 -0.64 -4.76 9.98
CA LEU A 153 -0.54 -4.58 8.54
C LEU A 153 -1.80 -5.11 7.85
N VAL A 154 -2.37 -4.33 6.94
CA VAL A 154 -3.48 -4.74 6.06
C VAL A 154 -3.04 -4.59 4.62
N LYS A 155 -3.16 -5.67 3.83
CA LYS A 155 -2.89 -5.67 2.39
C LYS A 155 -4.18 -5.55 1.61
N GLY A 156 -4.23 -4.63 0.65
CA GLY A 156 -5.26 -4.65 -0.37
C GLY A 156 -4.99 -5.73 -1.42
N PHE A 157 -6.06 -6.26 -2.01
CA PHE A 157 -6.00 -7.00 -3.26
C PHE A 157 -7.22 -6.64 -4.12
N TYR A 158 -7.11 -6.86 -5.42
CA TYR A 158 -8.13 -6.42 -6.37
C TYR A 158 -8.01 -7.22 -7.66
N ASP A 159 -9.09 -7.27 -8.44
CA ASP A 159 -9.09 -7.77 -9.79
C ASP A 159 -8.39 -6.77 -10.71
N ARG A 160 -7.26 -7.18 -11.30
CA ARG A 160 -6.55 -6.38 -12.30
C ARG A 160 -7.20 -6.57 -13.64
N VAL A 161 -7.76 -5.51 -14.19
CA VAL A 161 -8.24 -5.49 -15.57
C VAL A 161 -7.05 -5.20 -16.48
N LEU A 162 -6.64 -6.19 -17.25
CA LEU A 162 -5.66 -6.04 -18.32
C LEU A 162 -6.41 -6.00 -19.65
N GLU A 163 -6.30 -4.91 -20.38
CA GLU A 163 -6.73 -4.86 -21.77
C GLU A 163 -5.73 -5.66 -22.63
N MET A 164 -6.17 -6.77 -23.14
CA MET A 164 -5.43 -7.63 -24.08
C MET A 164 -6.10 -7.51 -25.45
N ASP A 165 -5.36 -7.85 -26.53
CA ASP A 165 -5.89 -7.82 -27.89
C ASP A 165 -7.14 -8.73 -28.06
N ASP A 166 -7.30 -9.74 -27.21
CA ASP A 166 -8.44 -10.68 -27.20
C ASP A 166 -9.53 -10.29 -26.16
N GLY A 167 -9.47 -9.08 -25.57
CA GLY A 167 -10.43 -8.59 -24.60
C GLY A 167 -9.88 -8.50 -23.17
N PRO A 168 -10.64 -7.91 -22.22
CA PRO A 168 -10.19 -7.72 -20.86
C PRO A 168 -10.04 -9.07 -20.13
N THR A 169 -8.89 -9.32 -19.54
CA THR A 169 -8.63 -10.47 -18.68
C THR A 169 -8.28 -10.01 -17.28
N THR A 170 -8.81 -10.71 -16.27
CA THR A 170 -8.45 -10.50 -14.87
C THR A 170 -7.29 -11.44 -14.54
N GLN A 171 -6.08 -10.89 -14.43
CA GLN A 171 -4.92 -11.67 -14.00
C GLN A 171 -4.16 -10.90 -12.91
N GLY A 172 -3.59 -11.64 -11.95
CA GLY A 172 -2.63 -11.10 -10.98
C GLY A 172 -1.42 -10.47 -11.68
N GLY A 173 -0.69 -9.59 -10.99
CA GLY A 173 0.54 -9.02 -11.53
C GLY A 173 1.56 -10.10 -11.86
N ARG A 174 2.20 -10.02 -13.04
CA ARG A 174 3.17 -11.01 -13.51
C ARG A 174 4.28 -11.32 -12.48
N VAL A 175 4.82 -10.31 -11.83
CA VAL A 175 5.84 -10.49 -10.78
C VAL A 175 5.22 -11.09 -9.51
N THR A 176 3.98 -10.76 -9.18
CA THR A 176 3.24 -11.39 -8.08
C THR A 176 3.13 -12.89 -8.30
N GLU A 177 2.62 -13.31 -9.46
CA GLU A 177 2.34 -14.72 -9.75
C GLU A 177 3.62 -15.54 -10.02
N LEU A 178 4.61 -14.96 -10.71
CA LEU A 178 5.81 -15.66 -11.13
C LEU A 178 6.98 -15.59 -10.13
N VAL A 179 6.95 -14.68 -9.18
CA VAL A 179 8.06 -14.47 -8.24
C VAL A 179 7.55 -14.46 -6.79
N ALA A 180 6.74 -13.48 -6.39
CA ALA A 180 6.44 -13.27 -4.98
C ALA A 180 5.66 -14.43 -4.36
N ARG A 181 4.59 -14.91 -5.01
CA ARG A 181 3.79 -16.04 -4.51
C ARG A 181 4.58 -17.36 -4.45
N PRO A 182 5.37 -17.76 -5.48
CA PRO A 182 6.26 -18.92 -5.39
C PRO A 182 7.30 -18.80 -4.26
N VAL A 183 7.92 -17.64 -4.10
CA VAL A 183 8.89 -17.41 -3.02
C VAL A 183 8.24 -17.54 -1.65
N LEU A 184 7.07 -16.93 -1.44
CA LEU A 184 6.32 -17.09 -0.19
C LEU A 184 5.91 -18.54 0.06
N ALA A 185 5.42 -19.25 -0.96
CA ALA A 185 5.02 -20.65 -0.83
C ALA A 185 6.18 -21.57 -0.43
N LEU A 186 7.40 -21.28 -0.89
CA LEU A 186 8.60 -22.07 -0.61
C LEU A 186 9.22 -21.76 0.75
N HIS A 187 9.31 -20.48 1.12
CA HIS A 187 10.08 -20.04 2.28
C HIS A 187 9.21 -19.61 3.47
N TRP A 188 8.00 -19.11 3.20
CA TRP A 188 7.00 -18.69 4.20
C TRP A 188 5.63 -19.30 3.89
N PRO A 189 5.47 -20.63 3.94
CA PRO A 189 4.25 -21.30 3.50
C PRO A 189 2.99 -20.84 4.23
N GLN A 190 3.12 -20.29 5.44
CA GLN A 190 2.04 -19.66 6.19
C GLN A 190 1.49 -18.39 5.53
N LEU A 191 2.26 -17.74 4.64
CA LEU A 191 1.87 -16.56 3.86
C LEU A 191 1.37 -16.89 2.44
N SER A 192 1.29 -18.18 2.09
CA SER A 192 0.95 -18.61 0.71
C SER A 192 -0.46 -18.23 0.26
N THR A 193 -1.34 -17.84 1.18
CA THR A 193 -2.72 -17.40 0.90
C THR A 193 -2.88 -15.88 0.84
N VAL A 194 -1.81 -15.10 1.03
CA VAL A 194 -1.84 -13.67 0.72
C VAL A 194 -2.03 -13.49 -0.78
N VAL A 195 -3.16 -12.89 -1.18
CA VAL A 195 -3.60 -12.84 -2.58
C VAL A 195 -2.66 -11.99 -3.43
N GLN A 196 -2.37 -10.76 -2.98
CA GLN A 196 -1.47 -9.84 -3.69
C GLN A 196 -0.40 -9.26 -2.75
N PRO A 197 0.67 -10.03 -2.48
CA PRO A 197 1.73 -9.61 -1.56
C PRO A 197 2.43 -8.31 -1.99
N LEU A 198 2.42 -8.00 -3.29
CA LEU A 198 3.05 -6.81 -3.88
C LEU A 198 2.06 -5.68 -4.18
N ALA A 199 0.81 -5.75 -3.67
CA ALA A 199 -0.14 -4.65 -3.86
C ALA A 199 0.42 -3.34 -3.30
N GLY A 200 0.27 -2.24 -4.06
CA GLY A 200 0.71 -0.91 -3.66
C GLY A 200 -0.21 -0.25 -2.65
N GLU A 201 -1.45 -0.70 -2.56
CA GLU A 201 -2.46 -0.24 -1.61
C GLU A 201 -2.43 -1.10 -0.35
N TRP A 202 -2.00 -0.52 0.75
CA TRP A 202 -1.90 -1.20 2.04
C TRP A 202 -1.85 -0.19 3.20
N ALA A 203 -2.13 -0.65 4.39
CA ALA A 203 -2.04 0.17 5.59
C ALA A 203 -1.21 -0.52 6.68
N ALA A 204 -0.53 0.29 7.49
CA ALA A 204 0.23 -0.20 8.64
C ALA A 204 0.07 0.73 9.84
N ARG A 205 0.27 0.19 11.05
CA ARG A 205 0.53 1.04 12.21
C ARG A 205 1.89 1.73 12.04
N ARG A 206 1.90 3.06 12.11
CA ARG A 206 3.11 3.85 11.89
C ARG A 206 4.26 3.42 12.81
N ALA A 207 3.96 3.19 14.09
CA ALA A 207 4.97 2.75 15.06
C ALA A 207 5.57 1.37 14.71
N HIS A 208 4.74 0.45 14.18
CA HIS A 208 5.22 -0.85 13.70
C HIS A 208 6.11 -0.67 12.48
N MET A 209 5.64 0.06 11.46
CA MET A 209 6.40 0.30 10.22
C MET A 209 7.75 0.98 10.50
N ALA A 210 7.80 1.95 11.42
CA ALA A 210 9.02 2.64 11.82
C ALA A 210 10.05 1.74 12.52
N ALA A 211 9.62 0.60 13.06
CA ALA A 211 10.50 -0.38 13.70
C ALA A 211 11.03 -1.46 12.76
N LEU A 212 10.58 -1.47 11.49
CA LEU A 212 11.00 -2.45 10.49
C LEU A 212 12.22 -1.97 9.68
N PRO A 213 13.07 -2.91 9.22
CA PRO A 213 14.13 -2.61 8.26
C PRO A 213 13.52 -2.43 6.85
N VAL A 214 13.14 -1.22 6.50
CA VAL A 214 12.48 -0.91 5.22
C VAL A 214 13.51 -0.93 4.08
N PRO A 215 13.40 -1.80 3.08
CA PRO A 215 14.25 -1.78 1.90
C PRO A 215 13.89 -0.60 0.99
N VAL A 216 14.89 -0.06 0.30
CA VAL A 216 14.76 1.15 -0.51
C VAL A 216 13.90 0.96 -1.77
N GLY A 217 13.99 -0.24 -2.41
CA GLY A 217 13.41 -0.50 -3.72
C GLY A 217 12.01 -1.12 -3.70
N TYR A 218 11.73 -1.87 -4.76
CA TYR A 218 10.42 -2.53 -5.00
C TYR A 218 10.14 -3.75 -4.11
N GLY A 219 11.06 -4.13 -3.25
CA GLY A 219 10.82 -5.23 -2.30
C GLY A 219 10.15 -4.81 -1.01
N VAL A 220 9.76 -3.55 -0.85
CA VAL A 220 9.23 -3.00 0.41
C VAL A 220 7.94 -3.69 0.86
N GLU A 221 7.01 -3.95 -0.05
CA GLU A 221 5.75 -4.61 0.25
C GLU A 221 5.95 -6.04 0.74
N LEU A 222 6.81 -6.81 0.04
CA LEU A 222 7.13 -8.18 0.44
C LEU A 222 7.88 -8.21 1.78
N ALA A 223 8.86 -7.32 1.96
CA ALA A 223 9.64 -7.19 3.18
C ALA A 223 8.74 -6.93 4.39
N THR A 224 7.91 -5.90 4.29
CA THR A 224 7.01 -5.50 5.38
C THR A 224 6.04 -6.62 5.75
N LEU A 225 5.53 -7.36 4.75
CA LEU A 225 4.66 -8.51 4.97
C LEU A 225 5.38 -9.62 5.75
N ILE A 226 6.57 -10.03 5.30
CA ILE A 226 7.36 -11.08 5.94
C ILE A 226 7.76 -10.65 7.36
N ASP A 227 8.35 -9.46 7.51
CA ASP A 227 8.84 -8.96 8.80
C ASP A 227 7.70 -8.80 9.83
N THR A 228 6.47 -8.44 9.38
CA THR A 228 5.29 -8.37 10.24
C THR A 228 4.88 -9.77 10.71
N ALA A 229 4.81 -10.73 9.80
CA ALA A 229 4.46 -12.11 10.15
C ALA A 229 5.47 -12.76 11.11
N GLU A 230 6.76 -12.53 10.88
CA GLU A 230 7.83 -13.10 11.73
C GLU A 230 7.84 -12.45 13.12
N ARG A 231 7.57 -11.15 13.20
CA ARG A 231 7.62 -10.41 14.47
C ARG A 231 6.36 -10.60 15.33
N HIS A 232 5.18 -10.69 14.73
CA HIS A 232 3.91 -10.64 15.44
C HIS A 232 2.98 -11.84 15.14
N GLY A 233 3.37 -12.73 14.23
CA GLY A 233 2.52 -13.84 13.77
C GLY A 233 1.47 -13.42 12.75
N LEU A 234 0.70 -14.41 12.26
CA LEU A 234 -0.32 -14.19 11.23
C LEU A 234 -1.48 -13.31 11.72
N ASP A 235 -1.83 -13.34 12.98
CA ASP A 235 -2.93 -12.55 13.55
C ASP A 235 -2.69 -11.04 13.48
N ALA A 236 -1.45 -10.63 13.20
CA ALA A 236 -1.10 -9.24 12.96
C ALA A 236 -1.33 -8.79 11.52
N LEU A 237 -1.74 -9.69 10.64
CA LEU A 237 -1.99 -9.45 9.23
C LEU A 237 -3.47 -9.57 8.91
N ALA A 238 -3.96 -8.72 8.02
CA ALA A 238 -5.26 -8.88 7.36
C ALA A 238 -5.11 -8.54 5.87
N GLN A 239 -6.09 -8.95 5.07
CA GLN A 239 -6.19 -8.55 3.67
C GLN A 239 -7.63 -8.22 3.31
N VAL A 240 -7.79 -7.28 2.37
CA VAL A 240 -9.10 -6.79 1.96
C VAL A 240 -9.21 -6.77 0.44
N ASP A 241 -10.30 -7.35 -0.06
CA ASP A 241 -10.69 -7.22 -1.46
C ASP A 241 -11.19 -5.79 -1.72
N LEU A 242 -10.48 -5.06 -2.55
CA LEU A 242 -10.78 -3.68 -2.94
C LEU A 242 -11.63 -3.60 -4.22
N GLY A 243 -11.99 -4.74 -4.81
CA GLY A 243 -12.77 -4.83 -6.04
C GLY A 243 -11.90 -4.72 -7.29
N ARG A 244 -12.12 -3.70 -8.12
CA ARG A 244 -11.44 -3.55 -9.43
C ARG A 244 -10.45 -2.41 -9.42
N ARG A 245 -9.32 -2.59 -10.10
CA ARG A 245 -8.30 -1.57 -10.33
C ARG A 245 -7.72 -1.68 -11.74
N ALA A 246 -7.54 -0.54 -12.42
CA ALA A 246 -6.72 -0.43 -13.62
C ALA A 246 -5.43 0.35 -13.34
N HIS A 247 -4.36 0.06 -14.08
CA HIS A 247 -3.07 0.73 -13.98
C HIS A 247 -2.29 0.61 -15.29
N LYS A 248 -1.24 1.42 -15.45
CA LYS A 248 -0.36 1.41 -16.63
C LYS A 248 0.42 0.10 -16.77
N HIS A 249 0.67 -0.32 -18.01
CA HIS A 249 1.53 -1.45 -18.32
C HIS A 249 3.02 -1.11 -18.10
N GLN A 250 3.75 -2.04 -17.47
CA GLN A 250 5.21 -2.00 -17.39
C GLN A 250 5.84 -2.99 -18.37
N SER A 251 7.03 -2.64 -18.90
CA SER A 251 7.77 -3.50 -19.80
C SER A 251 8.26 -4.77 -19.09
N VAL A 252 8.48 -5.86 -19.84
CA VAL A 252 9.03 -7.11 -19.28
C VAL A 252 10.42 -6.88 -18.67
N HIS A 253 11.22 -5.97 -19.23
CA HIS A 253 12.52 -5.61 -18.69
C HIS A 253 12.42 -4.99 -17.29
N ASP A 254 11.53 -4.02 -17.11
CA ASP A 254 11.31 -3.37 -15.82
C ASP A 254 10.79 -4.36 -14.76
N LEU A 255 9.91 -5.28 -15.18
CA LEU A 255 9.44 -6.38 -14.32
C LEU A 255 10.59 -7.31 -13.91
N GLY A 256 11.60 -7.52 -14.76
CA GLY A 256 12.80 -8.30 -14.45
C GLY A 256 13.65 -7.63 -13.36
N VAL A 257 13.80 -6.30 -13.44
CA VAL A 257 14.48 -5.50 -12.39
C VAL A 257 13.73 -5.60 -11.06
N MET A 258 12.41 -5.40 -11.08
CA MET A 258 11.57 -5.56 -9.87
C MET A 258 11.69 -6.97 -9.26
N ALA A 259 11.63 -8.01 -10.10
CA ALA A 259 11.76 -9.40 -9.67
C ALA A 259 13.10 -9.64 -8.96
N THR A 260 14.19 -9.08 -9.48
CA THR A 260 15.53 -9.19 -8.88
C THR A 260 15.59 -8.55 -7.50
N GLU A 261 15.03 -7.35 -7.34
CA GLU A 261 14.97 -6.67 -6.04
C GLU A 261 14.13 -7.44 -5.01
N ILE A 262 12.99 -7.99 -5.43
CA ILE A 262 12.13 -8.81 -4.60
C ILE A 262 12.83 -10.08 -4.14
N LEU A 263 13.51 -10.80 -5.04
CA LEU A 263 14.30 -11.99 -4.72
C LEU A 263 15.46 -11.65 -3.77
N ALA A 264 16.15 -10.53 -4.00
CA ALA A 264 17.24 -10.08 -3.14
C ALA A 264 16.75 -9.73 -1.73
N VAL A 265 15.55 -9.20 -1.60
CA VAL A 265 14.90 -8.93 -0.30
C VAL A 265 14.54 -10.23 0.41
N ALA A 266 13.92 -11.18 -0.30
CA ALA A 266 13.56 -12.47 0.26
C ALA A 266 14.79 -13.29 0.72
N ALA A 267 15.88 -13.26 -0.05
CA ALA A 267 17.13 -13.98 0.27
C ALA A 267 17.87 -13.46 1.52
N ARG A 268 17.47 -12.30 2.05
CA ARG A 268 18.08 -11.68 3.25
C ARG A 268 17.21 -11.86 4.51
N ARG A 269 16.09 -12.51 4.38
CA ARG A 269 15.15 -12.85 5.45
C ARG A 269 15.04 -14.35 5.61
#